data_10b9db658255e7f4c6afa0a77ec3b86c
#
_entry.id   10b9db658255e7f4c6afa0a77ec3b86c
#
_cell.length_a   1.000
_cell.length_b   1.000
_cell.length_c   1.000
_cell.angle_alpha   90.00
_cell.angle_beta   90.00
_cell.angle_gamma   90.00
#
_symmetry.space_group_name_H-M   'P 1'
#
loop_
_entity.id
_entity.type
_entity.pdbx_description
1 polymer ?
#
loop_
_entity_poly.entity_id
_entity_poly.type
_entity_poly.pdbx_seq_one_letter_code
_entity_poly.pdbx_strand_id
1 'polypeptide(L)'
;SLKLNHAPGGLLDDAQVQEVLNCEHGGINDSFAELYARTNDPRWLKLAERLYHHKVLDSLVAREDRLANIHSNTNIPKVLGLARLYEVTGKADYHTASDFFYERVTKHHSFVIGGNGDREYFFAPDTISKHITEATCEHCATYNMMKLSRQLYSWSPDAGYFDYFERAHLNHVLAQQNPKTGMFSYMTPLFTGAARGFSDPVNNWPCCHGTGM
;
A
#
# COMPACT_ATOMS: atom_id res chain seq x y z
N SER A 1 -3.74 21.33 -8.44
CA SER A 1 -2.95 21.72 -9.59
C SER A 1 -1.47 21.56 -9.28
N LEU A 2 -0.81 20.67 -9.96
CA LEU A 2 0.60 20.31 -9.85
C LEU A 2 1.56 21.42 -10.29
N LYS A 3 1.48 22.58 -9.66
CA LYS A 3 2.49 23.63 -9.80
C LYS A 3 3.72 23.33 -8.92
N LEU A 4 4.19 22.10 -8.92
CA LEU A 4 5.39 21.70 -8.17
C LEU A 4 6.69 22.26 -8.76
N ASN A 5 6.64 23.01 -9.86
CA ASN A 5 7.86 23.44 -10.56
C ASN A 5 7.88 24.87 -11.11
N HIS A 6 6.95 25.77 -10.77
CA HIS A 6 6.91 27.06 -11.49
C HIS A 6 6.43 28.27 -10.67
N ALA A 7 6.71 28.34 -9.40
CA ALA A 7 6.50 29.61 -8.68
C ALA A 7 7.83 30.34 -8.48
N PRO A 8 7.96 31.60 -8.90
CA PRO A 8 9.11 32.43 -8.51
C PRO A 8 9.15 32.54 -7.01
N GLY A 9 10.14 31.95 -6.36
CA GLY A 9 10.33 31.97 -4.92
C GLY A 9 9.51 30.95 -4.11
N GLY A 10 8.87 29.95 -4.75
CA GLY A 10 7.95 29.05 -4.06
C GLY A 10 8.10 27.57 -4.36
N LEU A 11 9.19 27.12 -4.96
CA LEU A 11 9.40 25.70 -5.20
C LEU A 11 10.07 25.07 -4.00
N LEU A 12 9.47 23.95 -3.54
CA LEU A 12 10.13 23.10 -2.58
C LEU A 12 11.42 22.55 -3.20
N ASP A 13 12.53 22.66 -2.49
CA ASP A 13 13.73 21.91 -2.82
C ASP A 13 13.54 20.42 -2.53
N ASP A 14 14.51 19.59 -2.87
CA ASP A 14 14.36 18.14 -2.73
C ASP A 14 14.29 17.71 -1.26
N ALA A 15 14.94 18.40 -0.33
CA ALA A 15 14.84 18.12 1.09
C ALA A 15 13.43 18.45 1.64
N GLN A 16 12.87 19.59 1.22
CA GLN A 16 11.50 19.96 1.55
C GLN A 16 10.47 18.97 0.96
N VAL A 17 10.71 18.47 -0.26
CA VAL A 17 9.85 17.41 -0.84
C VAL A 17 9.91 16.16 0.03
N GLN A 18 11.10 15.72 0.47
CA GLN A 18 11.22 14.54 1.34
C GLN A 18 10.49 14.74 2.67
N GLU A 19 10.46 15.95 3.22
CA GLU A 19 9.69 16.25 4.43
C GLU A 19 8.18 16.16 4.17
N VAL A 20 7.70 16.71 3.05
CA VAL A 20 6.29 16.58 2.63
C VAL A 20 5.89 15.12 2.42
N LEU A 21 6.81 14.27 1.94
CA LEU A 21 6.54 12.85 1.73
C LEU A 21 6.35 12.05 3.05
N ASN A 22 6.68 12.62 4.21
CA ASN A 22 6.35 12.01 5.50
C ASN A 22 4.85 12.04 5.84
N CYS A 23 4.05 12.87 5.15
CA CYS A 23 2.61 12.88 5.33
C CYS A 23 1.94 11.66 4.67
N GLU A 24 0.67 11.46 4.96
CA GLU A 24 -0.14 10.40 4.37
C GLU A 24 -0.51 10.72 2.91
N HIS A 25 0.45 10.58 2.01
CA HIS A 25 0.20 10.61 0.58
C HIS A 25 0.25 9.19 0.02
N GLY A 26 -0.60 8.83 -0.90
CA GLY A 26 -0.64 7.48 -1.50
C GLY A 26 0.35 7.30 -2.67
N GLY A 27 -0.05 6.52 -3.65
CA GLY A 27 0.75 6.09 -4.80
C GLY A 27 0.78 7.07 -5.97
N ILE A 28 0.92 8.38 -5.75
CA ILE A 28 0.97 9.36 -6.83
C ILE A 28 2.16 9.14 -7.79
N ASN A 29 3.24 8.56 -7.31
CA ASN A 29 4.38 8.12 -8.12
C ASN A 29 3.97 7.05 -9.15
N ASP A 30 3.05 6.14 -8.83
CA ASP A 30 2.46 5.17 -9.77
C ASP A 30 1.74 5.89 -10.93
N SER A 31 0.91 6.87 -10.61
CA SER A 31 0.18 7.66 -11.62
C SER A 31 1.12 8.40 -12.58
N PHE A 32 2.23 8.96 -12.09
CA PHE A 32 3.21 9.64 -12.96
C PHE A 32 4.04 8.65 -13.77
N ALA A 33 4.38 7.49 -13.23
CA ALA A 33 5.02 6.43 -13.99
C ALA A 33 4.11 5.91 -15.12
N GLU A 34 2.81 5.78 -14.85
CA GLU A 34 1.81 5.43 -15.88
C GLU A 34 1.67 6.52 -16.95
N LEU A 35 1.65 7.80 -16.58
CA LEU A 35 1.64 8.90 -17.54
C LEU A 35 2.89 8.88 -18.44
N TYR A 36 4.06 8.59 -17.86
CA TYR A 36 5.28 8.39 -18.65
C TYR A 36 5.13 7.23 -19.63
N ALA A 37 4.65 6.09 -19.18
CA ALA A 37 4.45 4.91 -20.03
C ALA A 37 3.53 5.19 -21.23
N ARG A 38 2.49 6.02 -21.05
CA ARG A 38 1.53 6.34 -22.09
C ARG A 38 1.96 7.47 -23.05
N THR A 39 2.72 8.44 -22.54
CA THR A 39 3.03 9.67 -23.27
C THR A 39 4.47 9.75 -23.76
N ASN A 40 5.35 8.93 -23.19
CA ASN A 40 6.82 8.99 -23.36
C ASN A 40 7.41 10.38 -23.05
N ASP A 41 6.72 11.19 -22.24
CA ASP A 41 7.17 12.51 -21.83
C ASP A 41 8.04 12.39 -20.55
N PRO A 42 9.37 12.68 -20.65
CA PRO A 42 10.30 12.48 -19.55
C PRO A 42 10.03 13.34 -18.30
N ARG A 43 9.17 14.37 -18.43
CA ARG A 43 8.77 15.18 -17.27
C ARG A 43 8.01 14.34 -16.24
N TRP A 44 7.19 13.39 -16.70
CA TRP A 44 6.43 12.51 -15.82
C TRP A 44 7.32 11.52 -15.09
N LEU A 45 8.30 10.95 -15.79
CA LEU A 45 9.28 10.06 -15.13
C LEU A 45 10.07 10.81 -14.06
N LYS A 46 10.60 11.99 -14.40
CA LYS A 46 11.33 12.83 -13.44
C LYS A 46 10.49 13.16 -12.21
N LEU A 47 9.18 13.40 -12.39
CA LEU A 47 8.27 13.70 -11.29
C LEU A 47 7.97 12.47 -10.44
N ALA A 48 7.77 11.29 -11.06
CA ALA A 48 7.61 10.03 -10.36
C ALA A 48 8.82 9.70 -9.48
N GLU A 49 10.04 9.86 -10.04
CA GLU A 49 11.29 9.63 -9.31
C GLU A 49 11.53 10.68 -8.20
N ARG A 50 11.12 11.93 -8.38
CA ARG A 50 11.20 12.95 -7.34
C ARG A 50 10.33 12.66 -6.12
N LEU A 51 9.26 11.89 -6.31
CA LEU A 51 8.37 11.43 -5.25
C LEU A 51 8.81 10.10 -4.62
N TYR A 52 10.02 9.65 -4.92
CA TYR A 52 10.63 8.52 -4.23
C TYR A 52 10.91 8.88 -2.77
N HIS A 53 10.24 8.22 -1.84
CA HIS A 53 10.31 8.53 -0.40
C HIS A 53 11.50 7.80 0.25
N HIS A 54 12.66 8.42 0.26
CA HIS A 54 13.93 7.85 0.73
C HIS A 54 13.84 7.21 2.12
N LYS A 55 13.22 7.89 3.07
CA LYS A 55 13.07 7.40 4.47
C LYS A 55 12.48 5.98 4.57
N VAL A 56 11.61 5.62 3.64
CA VAL A 56 10.94 4.31 3.64
C VAL A 56 11.58 3.38 2.61
N LEU A 57 11.80 3.87 1.40
CA LEU A 57 12.10 3.01 0.27
C LEU A 57 13.57 2.59 0.19
N ASP A 58 14.51 3.39 0.72
CA ASP A 58 15.93 3.03 0.75
C ASP A 58 16.21 1.78 1.60
N SER A 59 15.49 1.63 2.71
CA SER A 59 15.60 0.43 3.54
C SER A 59 15.13 -0.83 2.80
N LEU A 60 14.11 -0.70 1.95
CA LEU A 60 13.60 -1.82 1.14
C LEU A 60 14.61 -2.23 0.06
N VAL A 61 15.26 -1.26 -0.58
CA VAL A 61 16.36 -1.53 -1.53
C VAL A 61 17.52 -2.24 -0.83
N ALA A 62 17.85 -1.82 0.39
CA ALA A 62 18.87 -2.46 1.22
C ALA A 62 18.44 -3.82 1.82
N ARG A 63 17.19 -4.28 1.56
CA ARG A 63 16.57 -5.47 2.14
C ARG A 63 16.54 -5.44 3.68
N GLU A 64 16.30 -4.26 4.24
CA GLU A 64 16.12 -4.05 5.67
C GLU A 64 14.64 -3.82 5.99
N ASP A 65 14.07 -4.66 6.87
CA ASP A 65 12.70 -4.49 7.34
C ASP A 65 12.63 -3.42 8.43
N ARG A 66 12.23 -2.22 8.02
CA ARG A 66 11.99 -1.07 8.91
C ARG A 66 10.53 -0.62 8.86
N LEU A 67 9.60 -1.57 8.64
CA LEU A 67 8.18 -1.26 8.46
C LEU A 67 7.45 -0.98 9.79
N ALA A 68 7.95 -1.45 10.92
CA ALA A 68 7.30 -1.23 12.22
C ALA A 68 7.00 0.25 12.48
N ASN A 69 5.74 0.54 12.89
CA ASN A 69 5.21 1.88 13.15
C ASN A 69 5.10 2.79 11.92
N ILE A 70 5.16 2.24 10.71
CA ILE A 70 4.85 2.96 9.47
C ILE A 70 3.38 2.68 9.10
N HIS A 71 2.66 3.70 8.70
CA HIS A 71 1.27 3.57 8.24
C HIS A 71 1.20 2.65 7.00
N SER A 72 0.49 1.53 7.10
CA SER A 72 0.54 0.47 6.09
C SER A 72 -0.07 0.92 4.76
N ASN A 73 -1.32 1.36 4.78
CA ASN A 73 -2.05 1.71 3.56
C ASN A 73 -1.43 2.88 2.78
N THR A 74 -0.79 3.82 3.47
CA THR A 74 -0.08 4.93 2.82
C THR A 74 1.18 4.47 2.09
N ASN A 75 1.89 3.47 2.62
CA ASN A 75 3.18 3.07 2.09
C ASN A 75 3.09 1.94 1.06
N ILE A 76 2.08 1.08 1.11
CA ILE A 76 1.87 0.05 0.08
C ILE A 76 1.73 0.67 -1.33
N PRO A 77 0.94 1.72 -1.56
CA PRO A 77 0.84 2.36 -2.88
C PRO A 77 2.15 3.00 -3.37
N LYS A 78 3.04 3.45 -2.47
CA LYS A 78 4.37 3.93 -2.88
C LYS A 78 5.19 2.80 -3.53
N VAL A 79 5.05 1.58 -3.00
CA VAL A 79 5.71 0.39 -3.56
C VAL A 79 5.06 -0.05 -4.87
N LEU A 80 3.74 0.09 -5.02
CA LEU A 80 3.09 -0.07 -6.34
C LEU A 80 3.71 0.87 -7.38
N GLY A 81 3.98 2.11 -7.00
CA GLY A 81 4.67 3.07 -7.85
C GLY A 81 6.12 2.66 -8.17
N LEU A 82 6.85 2.03 -7.23
CA LEU A 82 8.18 1.45 -7.54
C LEU A 82 8.07 0.30 -8.53
N ALA A 83 7.10 -0.58 -8.34
CA ALA A 83 6.85 -1.67 -9.26
C ALA A 83 6.56 -1.15 -10.68
N ARG A 84 5.75 -0.11 -10.80
CA ARG A 84 5.50 0.53 -12.10
C ARG A 84 6.74 1.23 -12.67
N LEU A 85 7.53 1.89 -11.81
CA LEU A 85 8.82 2.48 -12.22
C LEU A 85 9.81 1.43 -12.72
N TYR A 86 9.85 0.24 -12.11
CA TYR A 86 10.64 -0.88 -12.63
C TYR A 86 10.23 -1.24 -14.06
N GLU A 87 8.94 -1.39 -14.30
CA GLU A 87 8.41 -1.75 -15.64
C GLU A 87 8.78 -0.75 -16.74
N VAL A 88 8.86 0.55 -16.40
CA VAL A 88 9.16 1.60 -17.40
C VAL A 88 10.62 1.97 -17.48
N THR A 89 11.46 1.61 -16.48
CA THR A 89 12.88 2.00 -16.45
C THR A 89 13.85 0.83 -16.45
N GLY A 90 13.41 -0.36 -16.01
CA GLY A 90 14.28 -1.53 -15.81
C GLY A 90 15.25 -1.42 -14.62
N LYS A 91 15.11 -0.40 -13.74
CA LYS A 91 16.03 -0.21 -12.60
C LYS A 91 15.85 -1.32 -11.56
N ALA A 92 16.91 -2.11 -11.34
CA ALA A 92 16.87 -3.28 -10.45
C ALA A 92 16.51 -2.96 -9.00
N ASP A 93 16.86 -1.78 -8.50
CA ASP A 93 16.54 -1.36 -7.13
C ASP A 93 15.02 -1.29 -6.89
N TYR A 94 14.26 -0.86 -7.89
CA TYR A 94 12.80 -0.82 -7.81
C TYR A 94 12.18 -2.21 -7.75
N HIS A 95 12.73 -3.16 -8.51
CA HIS A 95 12.35 -4.56 -8.42
C HIS A 95 12.65 -5.12 -7.03
N THR A 96 13.90 -4.95 -6.58
CA THR A 96 14.37 -5.46 -5.28
C THR A 96 13.51 -4.95 -4.13
N ALA A 97 13.22 -3.65 -4.11
CA ALA A 97 12.39 -3.05 -3.08
C ALA A 97 10.95 -3.59 -3.09
N SER A 98 10.36 -3.75 -4.28
CA SER A 98 8.98 -4.24 -4.42
C SER A 98 8.84 -5.69 -4.00
N ASP A 99 9.76 -6.54 -4.43
CA ASP A 99 9.79 -7.96 -4.09
C ASP A 99 10.04 -8.17 -2.59
N PHE A 100 11.04 -7.51 -2.03
CA PHE A 100 11.36 -7.59 -0.61
C PHE A 100 10.21 -7.09 0.26
N PHE A 101 9.59 -5.95 -0.09
CA PHE A 101 8.43 -5.43 0.64
C PHE A 101 7.28 -6.45 0.64
N TYR A 102 6.95 -7.01 -0.52
CA TYR A 102 5.90 -8.01 -0.63
C TYR A 102 6.17 -9.23 0.25
N GLU A 103 7.40 -9.76 0.19
CA GLU A 103 7.82 -10.88 1.03
C GLU A 103 7.65 -10.54 2.53
N ARG A 104 8.16 -9.38 2.96
CA ARG A 104 8.08 -8.98 4.37
C ARG A 104 6.64 -8.84 4.83
N VAL A 105 5.82 -8.12 4.09
CA VAL A 105 4.42 -7.91 4.48
C VAL A 105 3.64 -9.22 4.52
N THR A 106 3.76 -10.05 3.51
CA THR A 106 2.94 -11.28 3.42
C THR A 106 3.35 -12.36 4.41
N LYS A 107 4.64 -12.44 4.76
CA LYS A 107 5.17 -13.50 5.63
C LYS A 107 5.33 -13.10 7.09
N HIS A 108 5.55 -11.79 7.39
CA HIS A 108 5.97 -11.34 8.72
C HIS A 108 5.08 -10.28 9.34
N HIS A 109 4.20 -9.63 8.57
CA HIS A 109 3.32 -8.55 9.04
C HIS A 109 1.83 -8.81 8.77
N SER A 110 1.47 -9.94 8.14
CA SER A 110 0.08 -10.27 7.79
C SER A 110 -0.52 -11.31 8.71
N PHE A 111 -1.77 -11.10 9.05
CA PHE A 111 -2.60 -12.09 9.73
C PHE A 111 -3.00 -13.23 8.76
N VAL A 112 -3.46 -14.34 9.33
CA VAL A 112 -3.82 -15.53 8.55
C VAL A 112 -4.87 -15.27 7.44
N ILE A 113 -5.74 -14.27 7.63
CA ILE A 113 -6.74 -13.86 6.64
C ILE A 113 -6.16 -13.04 5.47
N GLY A 114 -4.88 -12.72 5.49
CA GLY A 114 -4.21 -11.94 4.45
C GLY A 114 -4.13 -10.43 4.71
N GLY A 115 -4.85 -9.91 5.71
CA GLY A 115 -4.76 -8.51 6.10
C GLY A 115 -3.53 -8.22 6.96
N ASN A 116 -3.12 -6.97 7.02
CA ASN A 116 -1.98 -6.48 7.80
C ASN A 116 -2.33 -5.25 8.63
N GLY A 117 -1.45 -4.91 9.57
CA GLY A 117 -1.57 -3.72 10.40
C GLY A 117 -2.50 -3.84 11.60
N ASP A 118 -2.18 -3.07 12.63
CA ASP A 118 -3.00 -2.80 13.82
C ASP A 118 -3.16 -1.28 13.91
N ARG A 119 -4.39 -0.78 13.97
CA ARG A 119 -4.69 0.67 13.91
C ARG A 119 -3.96 1.38 12.75
N GLU A 120 -4.03 0.75 11.57
CA GLU A 120 -3.45 1.25 10.30
C GLU A 120 -1.92 1.16 10.20
N TYR A 121 -1.21 0.77 11.25
CA TYR A 121 0.25 0.74 11.26
C TYR A 121 0.79 -0.68 11.22
N PHE A 122 1.91 -0.88 10.53
CA PHE A 122 2.67 -2.12 10.63
C PHE A 122 3.21 -2.26 12.06
N PHE A 123 3.13 -3.45 12.60
CA PHE A 123 3.78 -3.85 13.84
C PHE A 123 5.15 -4.47 13.57
N ALA A 124 5.91 -4.75 14.64
CA ALA A 124 7.19 -5.45 14.50
C ALA A 124 7.01 -6.83 13.84
N PRO A 125 7.93 -7.28 12.97
CA PRO A 125 7.79 -8.55 12.29
C PRO A 125 7.62 -9.72 13.29
N ASP A 126 6.81 -10.70 12.91
CA ASP A 126 6.57 -11.93 13.68
C ASP A 126 5.95 -11.73 15.09
N THR A 127 5.28 -10.59 15.31
CA THR A 127 4.62 -10.29 16.60
C THR A 127 3.09 -10.29 16.55
N ILE A 128 2.51 -10.95 15.55
CA ILE A 128 1.05 -10.99 15.29
C ILE A 128 0.22 -11.29 16.55
N SER A 129 0.69 -12.21 17.40
CA SER A 129 -0.02 -12.60 18.62
C SER A 129 -0.23 -11.45 19.62
N LYS A 130 0.57 -10.39 19.53
CA LYS A 130 0.46 -9.20 20.38
C LYS A 130 -0.50 -8.15 19.81
N HIS A 131 -0.98 -8.35 18.58
CA HIS A 131 -1.76 -7.40 17.79
C HIS A 131 -3.15 -7.93 17.42
N ILE A 132 -3.69 -8.88 18.18
CA ILE A 132 -5.05 -9.39 18.01
C ILE A 132 -6.00 -8.43 18.73
N THR A 133 -6.36 -7.35 18.05
CA THR A 133 -7.14 -6.23 18.60
C THR A 133 -8.49 -6.03 17.87
N GLU A 134 -9.22 -4.99 18.26
CA GLU A 134 -10.47 -4.58 17.61
C GLU A 134 -10.24 -3.83 16.29
N ALA A 135 -9.02 -3.34 16.01
CA ALA A 135 -8.74 -2.46 14.88
C ALA A 135 -7.60 -3.00 14.00
N THR A 136 -7.70 -4.28 13.65
CA THR A 136 -6.72 -4.95 12.75
C THR A 136 -7.19 -4.96 11.31
N CYS A 137 -6.26 -5.12 10.39
CA CYS A 137 -6.52 -5.40 8.96
C CYS A 137 -7.41 -4.35 8.30
N GLU A 138 -6.85 -3.17 8.00
CA GLU A 138 -7.54 -2.19 7.16
C GLU A 138 -7.83 -2.78 5.77
N HIS A 139 -9.07 -2.63 5.31
CA HIS A 139 -9.52 -3.15 4.01
C HIS A 139 -8.68 -2.60 2.84
N CYS A 140 -8.41 -1.29 2.82
CA CYS A 140 -7.63 -0.65 1.75
C CYS A 140 -6.21 -1.19 1.66
N ALA A 141 -5.57 -1.44 2.81
CA ALA A 141 -4.21 -1.99 2.84
C ALA A 141 -4.14 -3.37 2.18
N THR A 142 -5.10 -4.24 2.48
CA THR A 142 -5.19 -5.57 1.85
C THR A 142 -5.48 -5.49 0.37
N TYR A 143 -6.38 -4.62 -0.06
CA TYR A 143 -6.65 -4.40 -1.48
C TYR A 143 -5.39 -3.95 -2.24
N ASN A 144 -4.63 -3.01 -1.69
CA ASN A 144 -3.38 -2.57 -2.30
C ASN A 144 -2.31 -3.67 -2.34
N MET A 145 -2.23 -4.52 -1.32
CA MET A 145 -1.35 -5.69 -1.35
C MET A 145 -1.76 -6.71 -2.43
N MET A 146 -3.05 -6.89 -2.66
CA MET A 146 -3.54 -7.73 -3.77
C MET A 146 -3.17 -7.15 -5.14
N LYS A 147 -3.22 -5.83 -5.31
CA LYS A 147 -2.72 -5.17 -6.52
C LYS A 147 -1.23 -5.45 -6.73
N LEU A 148 -0.43 -5.31 -5.67
CA LEU A 148 1.00 -5.60 -5.73
C LEU A 148 1.27 -7.07 -6.06
N SER A 149 0.55 -8.00 -5.43
CA SER A 149 0.63 -9.44 -5.74
C SER A 149 0.43 -9.73 -7.22
N ARG A 150 -0.62 -9.15 -7.81
CA ARG A 150 -0.91 -9.29 -9.23
C ARG A 150 0.21 -8.71 -10.12
N GLN A 151 0.78 -7.57 -9.75
CA GLN A 151 1.84 -6.91 -10.51
C GLN A 151 3.12 -7.75 -10.49
N LEU A 152 3.54 -8.24 -9.32
CA LEU A 152 4.72 -9.09 -9.18
C LEU A 152 4.55 -10.43 -9.91
N TYR A 153 3.36 -11.03 -9.86
CA TYR A 153 3.04 -12.23 -10.64
C TYR A 153 3.27 -12.02 -12.14
N SER A 154 2.97 -10.83 -12.68
CA SER A 154 3.19 -10.56 -14.11
C SER A 154 4.67 -10.54 -14.51
N TRP A 155 5.59 -10.34 -13.56
CA TRP A 155 7.03 -10.38 -13.82
C TRP A 155 7.60 -11.79 -13.74
N SER A 156 7.16 -12.55 -12.74
CA SER A 156 7.60 -13.92 -12.49
C SER A 156 6.44 -14.74 -11.93
N PRO A 157 5.74 -15.49 -12.78
CA PRO A 157 4.59 -16.29 -12.35
C PRO A 157 5.00 -17.34 -11.31
N ASP A 158 4.50 -17.15 -10.08
CA ASP A 158 4.66 -18.09 -8.97
C ASP A 158 3.31 -18.26 -8.25
N ALA A 159 2.97 -19.49 -7.90
CA ALA A 159 1.70 -19.82 -7.26
C ALA A 159 1.49 -19.08 -5.92
N GLY A 160 2.58 -18.77 -5.19
CA GLY A 160 2.51 -18.07 -3.92
C GLY A 160 1.86 -16.67 -4.00
N TYR A 161 1.97 -15.99 -5.14
CA TYR A 161 1.24 -14.73 -5.36
C TYR A 161 -0.26 -14.94 -5.43
N PHE A 162 -0.71 -16.01 -6.09
CA PHE A 162 -2.13 -16.36 -6.17
C PHE A 162 -2.68 -16.89 -4.86
N ASP A 163 -1.92 -17.70 -4.14
CA ASP A 163 -2.31 -18.21 -2.82
C ASP A 163 -2.57 -17.08 -1.84
N TYR A 164 -1.69 -16.06 -1.84
CA TYR A 164 -1.92 -14.85 -1.04
C TYR A 164 -3.15 -14.08 -1.54
N PHE A 165 -3.25 -13.84 -2.84
CA PHE A 165 -4.35 -13.08 -3.44
C PHE A 165 -5.70 -13.72 -3.12
N GLU A 166 -5.86 -15.00 -3.35
CA GLU A 166 -7.11 -15.75 -3.10
C GLU A 166 -7.47 -15.72 -1.62
N ARG A 167 -6.51 -16.01 -0.74
CA ARG A 167 -6.72 -15.98 0.71
C ARG A 167 -7.14 -14.59 1.20
N ALA A 168 -6.46 -13.54 0.77
CA ALA A 168 -6.77 -12.17 1.13
C ALA A 168 -8.13 -11.74 0.57
N HIS A 169 -8.44 -12.12 -0.66
CA HIS A 169 -9.71 -11.81 -1.29
C HIS A 169 -10.89 -12.46 -0.57
N LEU A 170 -10.85 -13.78 -0.38
CA LEU A 170 -11.96 -14.53 0.17
C LEU A 170 -12.14 -14.30 1.69
N ASN A 171 -11.04 -14.32 2.45
CA ASN A 171 -11.11 -14.29 3.91
C ASN A 171 -11.09 -12.87 4.51
N HIS A 172 -10.68 -11.87 3.75
CA HIS A 172 -10.68 -10.50 4.22
C HIS A 172 -11.53 -9.58 3.34
N VAL A 173 -11.16 -9.30 2.09
CA VAL A 173 -11.83 -8.28 1.27
C VAL A 173 -13.31 -8.60 1.07
N LEU A 174 -13.64 -9.77 0.58
CA LEU A 174 -15.03 -10.20 0.37
C LEU A 174 -15.78 -10.35 1.71
N ALA A 175 -15.10 -10.88 2.73
CA ALA A 175 -15.69 -11.07 4.06
C ALA A 175 -15.98 -9.75 4.81
N GLN A 176 -15.49 -8.61 4.33
CA GLN A 176 -15.79 -7.29 4.91
C GLN A 176 -17.16 -6.75 4.51
N GLN A 177 -17.80 -7.33 3.52
CA GLN A 177 -19.13 -6.86 3.08
C GLN A 177 -20.24 -7.43 3.97
N ASN A 178 -21.15 -6.57 4.39
CA ASN A 178 -22.38 -7.00 5.04
C ASN A 178 -23.35 -7.54 3.97
N PRO A 179 -23.73 -8.83 3.99
CA PRO A 179 -24.54 -9.43 2.94
C PRO A 179 -25.98 -8.89 2.88
N LYS A 180 -26.45 -8.21 3.93
CA LYS A 180 -27.81 -7.64 3.97
C LYS A 180 -27.87 -6.21 3.46
N THR A 181 -26.83 -5.41 3.74
CA THR A 181 -26.82 -3.98 3.43
C THR A 181 -25.88 -3.62 2.28
N GLY A 182 -24.94 -4.50 1.93
CA GLY A 182 -23.88 -4.23 0.97
C GLY A 182 -22.76 -3.34 1.52
N MET A 183 -22.88 -2.85 2.76
CA MET A 183 -21.89 -1.95 3.36
C MET A 183 -20.63 -2.69 3.78
N PHE A 184 -19.51 -1.98 3.82
CA PHE A 184 -18.19 -2.53 4.14
C PHE A 184 -17.73 -2.15 5.54
N SER A 185 -16.94 -3.02 6.14
CA SER A 185 -16.20 -2.75 7.36
C SER A 185 -14.87 -2.07 7.05
N TYR A 186 -14.44 -1.15 7.90
CA TYR A 186 -13.12 -0.50 7.79
C TYR A 186 -12.02 -1.44 8.29
N MET A 187 -12.14 -1.87 9.55
CA MET A 187 -11.22 -2.78 10.22
C MET A 187 -11.88 -4.13 10.48
N THR A 188 -11.06 -5.16 10.58
CA THR A 188 -11.51 -6.49 11.01
C THR A 188 -11.07 -6.75 12.43
N PRO A 189 -11.97 -6.73 13.42
CA PRO A 189 -11.62 -7.13 14.77
C PRO A 189 -11.28 -8.62 14.80
N LEU A 190 -10.12 -8.96 15.38
CA LEU A 190 -9.64 -10.34 15.46
C LEU A 190 -9.66 -10.91 16.87
N PHE A 191 -9.98 -10.11 17.90
CA PHE A 191 -10.07 -10.64 19.26
C PHE A 191 -11.43 -11.27 19.54
N THR A 192 -11.46 -12.20 20.49
CA THR A 192 -12.66 -12.95 20.87
C THR A 192 -13.75 -12.04 21.41
N GLY A 193 -14.97 -12.20 20.91
CA GLY A 193 -16.14 -11.44 21.34
C GLY A 193 -16.31 -10.06 20.70
N ALA A 194 -15.40 -9.66 19.83
CA ALA A 194 -15.52 -8.40 19.09
C ALA A 194 -16.62 -8.47 18.03
N ALA A 195 -17.31 -7.36 17.84
CA ALA A 195 -18.28 -7.18 16.78
C ALA A 195 -17.72 -6.31 15.65
N ARG A 196 -18.03 -6.68 14.43
CA ARG A 196 -17.65 -5.90 13.24
C ARG A 196 -18.61 -4.73 13.04
N GLY A 197 -18.06 -3.52 12.92
CA GLY A 197 -18.82 -2.33 12.50
C GLY A 197 -18.85 -2.19 10.99
N PHE A 198 -19.93 -1.67 10.44
CA PHE A 198 -20.07 -1.40 9.01
C PHE A 198 -20.32 0.08 8.77
N SER A 199 -19.89 0.56 7.62
CA SER A 199 -20.23 1.89 7.12
C SER A 199 -21.73 2.04 6.82
N ASP A 200 -22.17 3.27 6.61
CA ASP A 200 -23.50 3.57 6.05
C ASP A 200 -23.37 4.59 4.91
N PRO A 201 -24.34 4.65 3.98
CA PRO A 201 -24.21 5.47 2.78
C PRO A 201 -24.35 6.98 3.02
N VAL A 202 -24.78 7.41 4.20
CA VAL A 202 -25.10 8.82 4.48
C VAL A 202 -24.14 9.46 5.46
N ASN A 203 -23.88 8.79 6.59
CA ASN A 203 -23.17 9.41 7.72
C ASN A 203 -21.75 8.87 7.94
N ASN A 204 -21.43 7.72 7.36
CA ASN A 204 -20.15 7.05 7.59
C ASN A 204 -19.65 6.36 6.31
N TRP A 205 -18.92 7.12 5.48
CA TRP A 205 -18.35 6.66 4.23
C TRP A 205 -16.83 6.71 4.26
N PRO A 206 -16.12 5.79 4.92
CA PRO A 206 -14.67 5.75 4.93
C PRO A 206 -14.09 5.29 3.58
N CYS A 207 -12.78 5.49 3.39
CA CYS A 207 -12.06 5.07 2.18
C CYS A 207 -12.27 3.58 1.84
N CYS A 208 -12.34 2.72 2.84
CA CYS A 208 -12.54 1.28 2.68
C CYS A 208 -13.89 0.93 2.06
N HIS A 209 -14.91 1.76 2.22
CA HIS A 209 -16.18 1.59 1.54
C HIS A 209 -16.02 1.77 0.02
N GLY A 210 -15.38 2.87 -0.40
CA GLY A 210 -15.09 3.11 -1.82
C GLY A 210 -14.15 2.06 -2.44
N THR A 211 -13.23 1.52 -1.65
CA THR A 211 -12.32 0.45 -2.11
C THR A 211 -13.07 -0.88 -2.32
N GLY A 212 -14.07 -1.17 -1.50
CA GLY A 212 -14.84 -2.42 -1.56
C GLY A 212 -15.89 -2.46 -2.67
N MET A 213 -16.28 -1.30 -3.20
CA MET A 213 -17.26 -1.19 -4.28
C MET A 213 -16.60 -1.37 -5.65
#